data_bdadd859570ecf92692a246bf59d1075
#
_entry.id   bdadd859570ecf92692a246bf59d1075
#
_cell.length_a   1.000
_cell.length_b   1.000
_cell.length_c   1.000
_cell.angle_alpha   90.00
_cell.angle_beta   90.00
_cell.angle_gamma   90.00
#
_symmetry.space_group_name_H-M   'P 1'
#
loop_
_entity.id
_entity.type
_entity.pdbx_description
1 polymer ?
#
loop_
_entity_poly.entity_id
_entity_poly.type
_entity_poly.pdbx_seq_one_letter_code
_entity_poly.pdbx_strand_id
1 'polypeptide(L)'
;IDLALEYALALNCEQVHVMAGVVPAGEDAERYRAVFIDNLRYAADRFALHGKRILVEALSPDVKPHYLFSSQYQALAIVEEVARDNVFIQLDTFHAQKVDGNLTHLIRDYAGKYAHVQIAGLPDRHEPDDGEINYPWLFRLFDEVGYQGWIGCEYKPRGLTEEGLGWFDAWR
;
A
#
# COMPACT_ATOMS: atom_id res chain seq x y z
N ILE A 1 5.55 15.77 8.28
CA ILE A 1 4.69 15.99 7.11
C ILE A 1 5.30 17.07 6.22
N ASP A 2 5.60 18.28 6.72
CA ASP A 2 6.13 19.38 5.90
C ASP A 2 7.49 19.04 5.27
N LEU A 3 8.41 18.43 6.02
CA LEU A 3 9.68 17.94 5.47
C LEU A 3 9.46 16.89 4.36
N ALA A 4 8.50 15.97 4.53
CA ALA A 4 8.17 14.99 3.49
C ALA A 4 7.64 15.68 2.22
N LEU A 5 6.86 16.74 2.37
CA LEU A 5 6.39 17.54 1.25
C LEU A 5 7.56 18.24 0.52
N GLU A 6 8.51 18.82 1.25
CA GLU A 6 9.72 19.43 0.66
C GLU A 6 10.49 18.41 -0.20
N TYR A 7 10.72 17.19 0.31
CA TYR A 7 11.35 16.13 -0.47
C TYR A 7 10.52 15.70 -1.67
N ALA A 8 9.21 15.55 -1.51
CA ALA A 8 8.32 15.18 -2.61
C ALA A 8 8.33 16.22 -3.73
N LEU A 9 8.43 17.50 -3.39
CA LEU A 9 8.59 18.60 -4.37
C LEU A 9 9.95 18.56 -5.05
N ALA A 10 11.03 18.44 -4.29
CA ALA A 10 12.39 18.42 -4.81
C ALA A 10 12.66 17.23 -5.75
N LEU A 11 12.07 16.07 -5.45
CA LEU A 11 12.20 14.83 -6.23
C LEU A 11 11.12 14.68 -7.32
N ASN A 12 10.20 15.64 -7.43
CA ASN A 12 9.00 15.53 -8.28
C ASN A 12 8.22 14.24 -8.03
N CYS A 13 8.17 13.76 -6.78
CA CYS A 13 7.42 12.58 -6.39
C CYS A 13 5.93 12.92 -6.27
N GLU A 14 5.07 12.13 -6.91
CA GLU A 14 3.63 12.44 -6.98
C GLU A 14 2.86 12.04 -5.72
N GLN A 15 3.38 11.09 -4.93
CA GLN A 15 2.65 10.51 -3.81
C GLN A 15 3.60 10.09 -2.68
N VAL A 16 3.11 10.17 -1.45
CA VAL A 16 3.88 9.82 -0.25
C VAL A 16 3.06 8.91 0.66
N HIS A 17 3.64 7.79 1.09
CA HIS A 17 3.06 6.90 2.07
C HIS A 17 3.21 7.48 3.48
N VAL A 18 2.13 7.53 4.24
CA VAL A 18 2.09 7.96 5.65
C VAL A 18 1.87 6.73 6.53
N MET A 19 2.93 6.32 7.23
CA MET A 19 2.85 5.18 8.14
C MET A 19 1.99 5.48 9.36
N ALA A 20 1.07 4.56 9.68
CA ALA A 20 0.15 4.72 10.82
C ALA A 20 0.84 4.53 12.18
N GLY A 21 1.91 3.75 12.22
CA GLY A 21 2.61 3.44 13.46
C GLY A 21 2.03 2.25 14.22
N VAL A 22 2.63 1.97 15.37
CA VAL A 22 2.31 0.83 16.26
C VAL A 22 1.58 1.36 17.48
N VAL A 23 0.51 0.69 17.89
CA VAL A 23 -0.20 0.96 19.14
C VAL A 23 0.52 0.23 20.28
N PRO A 24 1.03 0.93 21.30
CA PRO A 24 1.66 0.28 22.45
C PRO A 24 0.70 -0.64 23.20
N ALA A 25 1.21 -1.69 23.81
CA ALA A 25 0.40 -2.63 24.59
C ALA A 25 -0.33 -1.91 25.76
N GLY A 26 -1.64 -2.13 25.84
CA GLY A 26 -2.47 -1.52 26.86
C GLY A 26 -2.98 -0.10 26.56
N GLU A 27 -2.57 0.47 25.45
CA GLU A 27 -3.09 1.76 24.98
C GLU A 27 -4.38 1.61 24.15
N ASP A 28 -5.17 2.67 24.11
CA ASP A 28 -6.44 2.71 23.37
C ASP A 28 -6.21 2.94 21.87
N ALA A 29 -6.42 1.92 21.07
CA ALA A 29 -6.26 1.97 19.61
C ALA A 29 -7.15 3.03 18.93
N GLU A 30 -8.34 3.28 19.44
CA GLU A 30 -9.25 4.30 18.88
C GLU A 30 -8.69 5.71 19.06
N ARG A 31 -8.00 5.98 20.15
CA ARG A 31 -7.29 7.24 20.33
C ARG A 31 -6.18 7.42 19.30
N TYR A 32 -5.39 6.39 19.04
CA TYR A 32 -4.34 6.42 18.02
C TYR A 32 -4.92 6.59 16.62
N ARG A 33 -6.03 5.91 16.35
CA ARG A 33 -6.75 6.03 15.10
C ARG A 33 -7.26 7.45 14.86
N ALA A 34 -7.87 8.07 15.84
CA ALA A 34 -8.36 9.46 15.74
C ALA A 34 -7.21 10.44 15.43
N VAL A 35 -6.08 10.33 16.12
CA VAL A 35 -4.87 11.14 15.86
C VAL A 35 -4.32 10.89 14.46
N PHE A 36 -4.32 9.64 14.00
CA PHE A 36 -3.86 9.30 12.65
C PHE A 36 -4.74 9.94 11.57
N ILE A 37 -6.06 9.88 11.73
CA ILE A 37 -7.01 10.51 10.81
C ILE A 37 -6.82 12.03 10.75
N ASP A 38 -6.65 12.70 11.89
CA ASP A 38 -6.40 14.15 11.92
C ASP A 38 -5.07 14.51 11.26
N ASN A 39 -4.03 13.71 11.46
CA ASN A 39 -2.74 13.86 10.78
C ASN A 39 -2.86 13.64 9.26
N LEU A 40 -3.67 12.67 8.82
CA LEU A 40 -3.93 12.44 7.40
C LEU A 40 -4.68 13.61 6.76
N ARG A 41 -5.67 14.17 7.44
CA ARG A 41 -6.38 15.37 6.97
C ARG A 41 -5.42 16.55 6.79
N TYR A 42 -4.58 16.81 7.81
CA TYR A 42 -3.55 17.84 7.72
C TYR A 42 -2.59 17.59 6.54
N ALA A 43 -2.08 16.36 6.41
CA ALA A 43 -1.18 15.99 5.32
C ALA A 43 -1.87 16.17 3.96
N ALA A 44 -3.08 15.65 3.81
CA ALA A 44 -3.84 15.74 2.57
C ALA A 44 -4.06 17.19 2.13
N ASP A 45 -4.50 18.06 3.05
CA ASP A 45 -4.73 19.48 2.78
C ASP A 45 -3.44 20.19 2.33
N ARG A 46 -2.29 19.86 2.95
CA ARG A 46 -0.97 20.40 2.57
C ARG A 46 -0.51 19.91 1.19
N PHE A 47 -0.64 18.61 0.92
CA PHE A 47 -0.20 17.98 -0.33
C PHE A 47 -1.10 18.34 -1.51
N ALA A 48 -2.40 18.56 -1.28
CA ALA A 48 -3.36 18.95 -2.30
C ALA A 48 -3.00 20.29 -2.97
N LEU A 49 -2.40 21.24 -2.23
CA LEU A 49 -1.93 22.52 -2.76
C LEU A 49 -0.88 22.38 -3.89
N HIS A 50 -0.26 21.21 -3.96
CA HIS A 50 0.79 20.89 -4.94
C HIS A 50 0.38 19.74 -5.88
N GLY A 51 -0.91 19.35 -5.89
CA GLY A 51 -1.43 18.26 -6.71
C GLY A 51 -0.88 16.88 -6.34
N LYS A 52 -0.39 16.71 -5.09
CA LYS A 52 0.22 15.46 -4.64
C LYS A 52 -0.73 14.64 -3.78
N ARG A 53 -0.48 13.33 -3.71
CA ARG A 53 -1.32 12.33 -3.04
C ARG A 53 -0.68 11.83 -1.75
N ILE A 54 -1.54 11.37 -0.84
CA ILE A 54 -1.18 10.66 0.39
C ILE A 54 -1.64 9.21 0.26
N LEU A 55 -0.79 8.29 0.68
CA LEU A 55 -1.09 6.86 0.68
C LEU A 55 -1.12 6.32 2.11
N VAL A 56 -2.01 5.37 2.36
CA VAL A 56 -2.08 4.58 3.59
C VAL A 56 -1.98 3.09 3.26
N GLU A 57 -1.28 2.33 4.10
CA GLU A 57 -1.02 0.91 3.86
C GLU A 57 -1.39 0.08 5.08
N ALA A 58 -2.11 -1.02 4.86
CA ALA A 58 -2.39 -2.05 5.85
C ALA A 58 -1.24 -3.06 5.91
N LEU A 59 -0.72 -3.33 7.11
CA LEU A 59 0.39 -4.26 7.30
C LEU A 59 -0.06 -5.51 8.07
N SER A 60 0.28 -6.71 7.58
CA SER A 60 -0.04 -7.95 8.24
C SER A 60 0.60 -8.07 9.63
N PRO A 61 -0.11 -8.60 10.65
CA PRO A 61 0.34 -8.59 12.05
C PRO A 61 1.62 -9.39 12.32
N ASP A 62 1.91 -10.38 11.51
CA ASP A 62 3.14 -11.18 11.60
C ASP A 62 4.38 -10.41 11.11
N VAL A 63 4.20 -9.47 10.18
CA VAL A 63 5.27 -8.57 9.70
C VAL A 63 5.43 -7.37 10.63
N LYS A 64 4.32 -6.79 11.09
CA LYS A 64 4.33 -5.64 11.99
C LYS A 64 3.31 -5.80 13.11
N PRO A 65 3.68 -6.48 14.22
CA PRO A 65 2.79 -6.64 15.37
C PRO A 65 2.29 -5.29 15.90
N HIS A 66 1.00 -5.25 16.28
CA HIS A 66 0.36 -4.05 16.83
C HIS A 66 0.33 -2.81 15.91
N TYR A 67 0.56 -3.00 14.61
CA TYR A 67 0.31 -1.90 13.67
C TYR A 67 -1.16 -1.48 13.72
N LEU A 68 -1.44 -0.19 13.52
CA LEU A 68 -2.76 0.39 13.80
C LEU A 68 -3.91 -0.29 13.02
N PHE A 69 -3.63 -0.76 11.81
CA PHE A 69 -4.60 -1.52 11.01
C PHE A 69 -3.89 -2.52 10.09
N SER A 70 -4.55 -3.65 9.83
CA SER A 70 -3.94 -4.75 9.07
C SER A 70 -4.74 -5.18 7.84
N SER A 71 -6.01 -4.81 7.77
CA SER A 71 -6.92 -5.20 6.68
C SER A 71 -7.10 -4.07 5.67
N GLN A 72 -7.26 -4.43 4.39
CA GLN A 72 -7.60 -3.47 3.33
C GLN A 72 -8.99 -2.83 3.57
N TYR A 73 -9.91 -3.54 4.22
CA TYR A 73 -11.21 -2.99 4.64
C TYR A 73 -11.04 -1.87 5.67
N GLN A 74 -10.11 -2.02 6.61
CA GLN A 74 -9.77 -0.97 7.58
C GLN A 74 -9.09 0.22 6.89
N ALA A 75 -8.18 -0.04 5.94
CA ALA A 75 -7.54 1.02 5.16
C ALA A 75 -8.59 1.84 4.37
N LEU A 76 -9.55 1.18 3.72
CA LEU A 76 -10.64 1.86 3.02
C LEU A 76 -11.48 2.71 3.97
N ALA A 77 -11.87 2.16 5.12
CA ALA A 77 -12.66 2.90 6.11
C ALA A 77 -11.91 4.16 6.61
N ILE A 78 -10.59 4.11 6.76
CA ILE A 78 -9.76 5.26 7.11
C ILE A 78 -9.77 6.30 5.98
N VAL A 79 -9.57 5.89 4.72
CA VAL A 79 -9.60 6.79 3.56
C VAL A 79 -10.95 7.49 3.45
N GLU A 80 -12.05 6.76 3.61
CA GLU A 80 -13.41 7.30 3.57
C GLU A 80 -13.67 8.29 4.72
N GLU A 81 -13.20 8.00 5.93
CA GLU A 81 -13.36 8.88 7.09
C GLU A 81 -12.50 10.16 7.00
N VAL A 82 -11.31 10.05 6.41
CA VAL A 82 -10.47 11.24 6.12
C VAL A 82 -11.20 12.20 5.19
N ALA A 83 -11.97 11.68 4.24
CA ALA A 83 -12.80 12.45 3.31
C ALA A 83 -12.01 13.54 2.56
N ARG A 84 -10.92 13.14 1.90
CA ARG A 84 -10.10 13.98 1.02
C ARG A 84 -9.81 13.25 -0.28
N ASP A 85 -9.98 13.92 -1.40
CA ASP A 85 -9.87 13.34 -2.74
C ASP A 85 -8.45 12.91 -3.14
N ASN A 86 -7.43 13.34 -2.39
CA ASN A 86 -6.03 13.01 -2.63
C ASN A 86 -5.45 11.99 -1.66
N VAL A 87 -6.31 11.26 -0.92
CA VAL A 87 -5.91 10.16 -0.03
C VAL A 87 -6.33 8.83 -0.63
N PHE A 88 -5.38 7.90 -0.77
CA PHE A 88 -5.58 6.61 -1.42
C PHE A 88 -4.95 5.48 -0.62
N ILE A 89 -5.30 4.26 -0.96
CA ILE A 89 -4.66 3.05 -0.46
C ILE A 89 -3.36 2.80 -1.23
N GLN A 90 -2.30 2.42 -0.54
CA GLN A 90 -1.19 1.64 -1.07
C GLN A 90 -1.55 0.17 -0.89
N LEU A 91 -1.83 -0.51 -1.99
CA LEU A 91 -2.24 -1.91 -1.99
C LEU A 91 -1.00 -2.81 -2.11
N ASP A 92 -0.47 -3.29 -0.99
CA ASP A 92 0.50 -4.39 -1.00
C ASP A 92 -0.25 -5.73 -1.04
N THR A 93 -0.11 -6.43 -2.17
CA THR A 93 -0.80 -7.72 -2.40
C THR A 93 -0.30 -8.83 -1.48
N PHE A 94 0.93 -8.76 -0.98
CA PHE A 94 1.46 -9.69 0.01
C PHE A 94 0.71 -9.56 1.35
N HIS A 95 0.58 -8.34 1.89
CA HIS A 95 -0.17 -8.10 3.11
C HIS A 95 -1.65 -8.39 2.94
N ALA A 96 -2.24 -7.98 1.82
CA ALA A 96 -3.64 -8.21 1.50
C ALA A 96 -3.97 -9.70 1.41
N GLN A 97 -3.13 -10.53 0.77
CA GLN A 97 -3.35 -11.98 0.70
C GLN A 97 -3.26 -12.64 2.08
N LYS A 98 -2.31 -12.21 2.92
CA LYS A 98 -2.12 -12.77 4.27
C LYS A 98 -3.30 -12.52 5.21
N VAL A 99 -3.96 -11.37 5.08
CA VAL A 99 -5.00 -10.94 6.03
C VAL A 99 -6.40 -11.10 5.45
N ASP A 100 -6.63 -10.57 4.26
CA ASP A 100 -7.97 -10.49 3.66
C ASP A 100 -8.23 -11.64 2.68
N GLY A 101 -7.19 -12.07 1.95
CA GLY A 101 -7.34 -13.04 0.85
C GLY A 101 -8.18 -12.49 -0.30
N ASN A 102 -8.63 -13.40 -1.19
CA ASN A 102 -9.57 -13.07 -2.27
C ASN A 102 -9.18 -11.82 -3.10
N LEU A 103 -7.89 -11.71 -3.47
CA LEU A 103 -7.32 -10.54 -4.13
C LEU A 103 -8.09 -10.11 -5.38
N THR A 104 -8.69 -11.06 -6.11
CA THR A 104 -9.47 -10.75 -7.31
C THR A 104 -10.63 -9.80 -7.01
N HIS A 105 -11.41 -10.09 -5.96
CA HIS A 105 -12.53 -9.22 -5.56
C HIS A 105 -12.01 -7.90 -4.99
N LEU A 106 -11.00 -7.97 -4.14
CA LEU A 106 -10.42 -6.77 -3.52
C LEU A 106 -9.92 -5.78 -4.59
N ILE A 107 -9.17 -6.25 -5.60
CA ILE A 107 -8.66 -5.40 -6.68
C ILE A 107 -9.80 -4.78 -7.49
N ARG A 108 -10.87 -5.55 -7.80
CA ARG A 108 -12.02 -5.04 -8.54
C ARG A 108 -12.85 -4.04 -7.74
N ASP A 109 -13.19 -4.40 -6.50
CA ASP A 109 -14.09 -3.60 -5.67
C ASP A 109 -13.45 -2.28 -5.24
N TYR A 110 -12.10 -2.27 -5.12
CA TYR A 110 -11.34 -1.08 -4.73
C TYR A 110 -10.69 -0.35 -5.92
N ALA A 111 -11.07 -0.69 -7.14
CA ALA A 111 -10.59 0.02 -8.33
C ALA A 111 -10.84 1.54 -8.19
N GLY A 112 -9.78 2.34 -8.37
CA GLY A 112 -9.81 3.79 -8.17
C GLY A 112 -9.67 4.24 -6.70
N LYS A 113 -9.60 3.32 -5.72
CA LYS A 113 -9.33 3.64 -4.30
C LYS A 113 -7.87 3.44 -3.91
N TYR A 114 -7.10 2.70 -4.68
CA TYR A 114 -5.65 2.57 -4.53
C TYR A 114 -4.91 3.32 -5.64
N ALA A 115 -3.80 3.96 -5.28
CA ALA A 115 -2.98 4.73 -6.22
C ALA A 115 -1.55 4.19 -6.35
N HIS A 116 -1.18 3.21 -5.54
CA HIS A 116 0.07 2.46 -5.65
C HIS A 116 -0.17 1.00 -5.30
N VAL A 117 0.50 0.10 -6.01
CA VAL A 117 0.45 -1.34 -5.77
C VAL A 117 1.85 -1.82 -5.41
N GLN A 118 1.95 -2.75 -4.46
CA GLN A 118 3.19 -3.46 -4.17
C GLN A 118 3.00 -4.97 -4.28
N ILE A 119 4.07 -5.66 -4.67
CA ILE A 119 4.09 -7.11 -4.88
C ILE A 119 5.28 -7.78 -4.21
N ALA A 120 5.05 -8.98 -3.70
CA ALA A 120 6.07 -9.91 -3.21
C ALA A 120 5.52 -11.34 -3.21
N GLY A 121 6.39 -12.34 -3.38
CA GLY A 121 6.02 -13.75 -3.27
C GLY A 121 5.58 -14.13 -1.85
N LEU A 122 4.50 -14.90 -1.73
CA LEU A 122 4.04 -15.47 -0.47
C LEU A 122 4.40 -16.97 -0.45
N PRO A 123 4.90 -17.57 0.68
CA PRO A 123 4.86 -17.02 2.04
C PRO A 123 6.05 -16.15 2.48
N ASP A 124 7.22 -16.25 1.82
CA ASP A 124 8.50 -15.81 2.39
C ASP A 124 8.91 -14.38 2.00
N ARG A 125 8.04 -13.69 1.27
CA ARG A 125 8.27 -12.33 0.75
C ARG A 125 9.48 -12.23 -0.19
N HIS A 126 9.69 -13.28 -1.00
CA HIS A 126 10.71 -13.32 -2.06
C HIS A 126 10.19 -12.81 -3.41
N GLU A 127 10.88 -13.14 -4.51
CA GLU A 127 10.47 -12.80 -5.86
C GLU A 127 9.04 -13.26 -6.16
N PRO A 128 8.26 -12.51 -6.95
CA PRO A 128 6.86 -12.83 -7.26
C PRO A 128 6.71 -13.86 -8.40
N ASP A 129 7.59 -14.86 -8.45
CA ASP A 129 7.67 -15.91 -9.46
C ASP A 129 7.07 -17.23 -9.01
N ASP A 130 7.16 -17.53 -7.71
CA ASP A 130 6.72 -18.77 -7.10
C ASP A 130 5.99 -18.48 -5.78
N GLY A 131 5.00 -19.32 -5.44
CA GLY A 131 4.23 -19.20 -4.22
C GLY A 131 2.72 -19.14 -4.42
N GLU A 132 2.03 -18.65 -3.39
CA GLU A 132 0.56 -18.73 -3.31
C GLU A 132 -0.18 -17.67 -4.15
N ILE A 133 0.51 -16.65 -4.66
CA ILE A 133 -0.10 -15.57 -5.43
C ILE A 133 0.15 -15.77 -6.93
N ASN A 134 -0.93 -15.85 -7.70
CA ASN A 134 -0.83 -15.94 -9.16
C ASN A 134 -0.65 -14.54 -9.77
N TYR A 135 0.57 -14.02 -9.81
CA TYR A 135 0.87 -12.70 -10.36
C TYR A 135 0.53 -12.54 -11.86
N PRO A 136 0.73 -13.53 -12.74
CA PRO A 136 0.24 -13.44 -14.12
C PRO A 136 -1.26 -13.17 -14.25
N TRP A 137 -2.07 -13.69 -13.32
CA TRP A 137 -3.50 -13.37 -13.24
C TRP A 137 -3.72 -11.95 -12.72
N LEU A 138 -3.05 -11.55 -11.64
CA LEU A 138 -3.23 -10.23 -11.05
C LEU A 138 -2.81 -9.10 -12.00
N PHE A 139 -1.74 -9.25 -12.76
CA PHE A 139 -1.31 -8.23 -13.73
C PHE A 139 -2.37 -8.00 -14.81
N ARG A 140 -2.94 -9.08 -15.39
CA ARG A 140 -4.07 -8.92 -16.31
C ARG A 140 -5.29 -8.27 -15.66
N LEU A 141 -5.53 -8.57 -14.39
CA LEU A 141 -6.63 -7.98 -13.65
C LEU A 141 -6.43 -6.48 -13.40
N PHE A 142 -5.22 -6.04 -13.08
CA PHE A 142 -4.89 -4.61 -12.98
C PHE A 142 -5.13 -3.87 -14.31
N ASP A 143 -4.76 -4.48 -15.43
CA ASP A 143 -5.07 -3.94 -16.76
C ASP A 143 -6.59 -3.91 -17.01
N GLU A 144 -7.31 -4.97 -16.68
CA GLU A 144 -8.79 -5.08 -16.83
C GLU A 144 -9.53 -3.97 -16.07
N VAL A 145 -9.10 -3.66 -14.83
CA VAL A 145 -9.71 -2.58 -14.04
C VAL A 145 -9.16 -1.18 -14.39
N GLY A 146 -8.27 -1.08 -15.38
CA GLY A 146 -7.74 0.20 -15.87
C GLY A 146 -6.73 0.86 -14.95
N TYR A 147 -6.01 0.09 -14.12
CA TYR A 147 -4.97 0.65 -13.26
C TYR A 147 -3.80 1.20 -14.09
N GLN A 148 -3.41 2.46 -13.85
CA GLN A 148 -2.37 3.17 -14.60
C GLN A 148 -1.17 3.56 -13.71
N GLY A 149 -1.17 3.14 -12.45
CA GLY A 149 -0.09 3.46 -11.50
C GLY A 149 1.10 2.50 -11.59
N TRP A 150 2.04 2.72 -10.71
CA TRP A 150 3.21 1.85 -10.58
C TRP A 150 2.90 0.60 -9.75
N ILE A 151 3.50 -0.53 -10.15
CA ILE A 151 3.55 -1.76 -9.36
C ILE A 151 4.98 -1.89 -8.83
N GLY A 152 5.17 -1.57 -7.55
CA GLY A 152 6.46 -1.60 -6.87
C GLY A 152 6.80 -3.03 -6.40
N CYS A 153 8.06 -3.43 -6.59
CA CYS A 153 8.57 -4.71 -6.11
C CYS A 153 9.13 -4.53 -4.70
N GLU A 154 8.41 -5.02 -3.67
CA GLU A 154 8.85 -4.92 -2.28
C GLU A 154 9.09 -6.30 -1.68
N TYR A 155 10.10 -6.98 -2.18
CA TYR A 155 10.46 -8.33 -1.73
C TYR A 155 11.92 -8.42 -1.29
N LYS A 156 12.24 -9.51 -0.60
CA LYS A 156 13.62 -9.88 -0.20
C LYS A 156 14.14 -10.86 -1.25
N PRO A 157 15.13 -10.47 -2.09
CA PRO A 157 15.72 -11.36 -3.06
C PRO A 157 16.26 -12.64 -2.40
N ARG A 158 16.07 -13.80 -3.02
CA ARG A 158 16.65 -15.08 -2.56
C ARG A 158 18.17 -15.09 -2.66
N GLY A 159 18.71 -14.32 -3.63
CA GLY A 159 20.13 -14.16 -3.90
C GLY A 159 20.48 -12.72 -4.20
N LEU A 160 21.31 -12.48 -5.21
CA LEU A 160 21.53 -11.13 -5.73
C LEU A 160 20.27 -10.66 -6.47
N THR A 161 19.93 -9.38 -6.36
CA THR A 161 18.73 -8.82 -6.99
C THR A 161 18.68 -9.10 -8.49
N GLU A 162 19.81 -8.91 -9.16
CA GLU A 162 19.94 -9.07 -10.62
C GLU A 162 19.72 -10.52 -11.07
N GLU A 163 20.08 -11.49 -10.25
CA GLU A 163 19.88 -12.92 -10.53
C GLU A 163 18.41 -13.33 -10.41
N GLY A 164 17.64 -12.63 -9.56
CA GLY A 164 16.23 -12.91 -9.30
C GLY A 164 15.25 -12.24 -10.28
N LEU A 165 15.70 -11.45 -11.27
CA LEU A 165 14.81 -10.68 -12.14
C LEU A 165 14.20 -11.46 -13.32
N GLY A 166 14.51 -12.75 -13.47
CA GLY A 166 14.02 -13.58 -14.59
C GLY A 166 12.49 -13.66 -14.67
N TRP A 167 11.77 -13.53 -13.56
CA TRP A 167 10.30 -13.50 -13.55
C TRP A 167 9.72 -12.33 -14.35
N PHE A 168 10.47 -11.25 -14.48
CA PHE A 168 10.03 -10.03 -15.16
C PHE A 168 10.16 -10.13 -16.70
N ASP A 169 10.91 -11.09 -17.25
CA ASP A 169 11.15 -11.20 -18.69
C ASP A 169 9.87 -11.35 -19.52
N ALA A 170 8.84 -11.97 -18.96
CA ALA A 170 7.54 -12.10 -19.61
C ALA A 170 6.71 -10.79 -19.69
N TRP A 171 7.18 -9.72 -19.02
CA TRP A 171 6.45 -8.45 -18.87
C TRP A 171 7.20 -7.22 -19.42
N ARG A 172 8.30 -7.46 -20.11
CA ARG A 172 9.10 -6.41 -20.79
C ARG A 172 8.47 -5.95 -22.10
#